data_0350ee415bb122e1312f9ffb1900b9b3
#
_entry.id   0350ee415bb122e1312f9ffb1900b9b3
#
_cell.length_a   1.000
_cell.length_b   1.000
_cell.length_c   1.000
_cell.angle_alpha   90.00
_cell.angle_beta   90.00
_cell.angle_gamma   90.00
#
_symmetry.space_group_name_H-M   'P 1'
#
loop_
_entity.id
_entity.type
_entity.pdbx_description
1 polymer ?
#
loop_
_entity_poly.entity_id
_entity_poly.type
_entity_poly.pdbx_seq_one_letter_code
_entity_poly.pdbx_strand_id
1 'polypeptide(L)'
;ILLGFSIFILSCEEPDAPDSVWDENDQGGSTPIVSSVEPSQGAFAGIDTVMITGQHFSDNISENLVYFNGMLGNVVEATSTTIGVVPPNLVSDSVQISVAVQGAFVFGKYENIYTLRAAVIEYGPFDQFTDIYSLDLDRQENLVVSLNATPDAQFWIVDTNQDSSVWSSSLAKASGMKMGPTGSIYFVNYQRFLYKDEQGTDKENTEIFKRLNGNAT
;
A
#
# COMPACT_ATOMS: atom_id res chain seq x y z
N ILE A 1 65.39 -63.95 24.13
CA ILE A 1 65.25 -62.73 23.28
C ILE A 1 63.85 -62.25 23.47
N LEU A 2 63.64 -61.16 24.30
CA LEU A 2 62.38 -60.46 24.48
C LEU A 2 62.35 -59.30 23.46
N LEU A 3 61.46 -59.39 22.49
CA LEU A 3 61.21 -58.29 21.57
C LEU A 3 60.18 -57.34 22.30
N GLY A 4 60.70 -56.13 22.64
CA GLY A 4 59.87 -55.07 23.17
C GLY A 4 59.02 -54.44 22.02
N PHE A 5 57.73 -54.55 22.12
CA PHE A 5 56.81 -53.88 21.18
C PHE A 5 56.49 -52.48 21.73
N SER A 6 57.07 -51.47 21.09
CA SER A 6 56.85 -50.06 21.44
C SER A 6 55.56 -49.58 20.73
N ILE A 7 54.48 -49.37 21.49
CA ILE A 7 53.24 -48.77 20.96
C ILE A 7 53.44 -47.28 20.93
N PHE A 8 53.58 -46.69 19.74
CA PHE A 8 53.45 -45.27 19.51
C PHE A 8 51.96 -44.91 19.54
N ILE A 9 51.52 -44.24 20.62
CA ILE A 9 50.23 -43.59 20.64
C ILE A 9 50.40 -42.27 19.88
N LEU A 10 49.94 -42.23 18.63
CA LEU A 10 49.70 -40.99 17.90
C LEU A 10 48.51 -40.31 18.54
N SER A 11 48.75 -39.35 19.39
CA SER A 11 47.74 -38.38 19.81
C SER A 11 47.42 -37.53 18.58
N CYS A 12 46.20 -37.66 18.03
CA CYS A 12 45.65 -36.62 17.17
C CYS A 12 45.39 -35.42 18.09
N GLU A 13 46.24 -34.42 18.01
CA GLU A 13 45.91 -33.10 18.49
C GLU A 13 44.77 -32.58 17.60
N GLU A 14 43.59 -32.42 18.16
CA GLU A 14 42.50 -31.73 17.44
C GLU A 14 42.99 -30.30 17.17
N PRO A 15 42.89 -29.81 15.93
CA PRO A 15 43.18 -28.41 15.67
C PRO A 15 42.27 -27.58 16.59
N ASP A 16 42.86 -26.57 17.23
CA ASP A 16 42.13 -25.64 18.08
C ASP A 16 40.84 -25.24 17.37
N ALA A 17 39.70 -25.67 17.94
CA ALA A 17 38.43 -25.25 17.43
C ALA A 17 38.37 -23.72 17.47
N PRO A 18 37.95 -23.05 16.39
CA PRO A 18 37.82 -21.61 16.46
C PRO A 18 36.95 -21.25 17.66
N ASP A 19 37.33 -20.17 18.36
CA ASP A 19 36.57 -19.67 19.50
C ASP A 19 35.08 -19.70 19.18
N SER A 20 34.30 -20.25 20.08
CA SER A 20 32.85 -20.30 19.90
C SER A 20 32.34 -18.88 19.64
N VAL A 21 31.58 -18.69 18.55
CA VAL A 21 30.86 -17.42 18.31
C VAL A 21 29.77 -17.17 19.36
N TRP A 22 29.52 -18.16 20.19
CA TRP A 22 28.59 -18.12 21.33
C TRP A 22 29.38 -17.93 22.61
N ASP A 23 29.19 -16.77 23.25
CA ASP A 23 29.64 -16.51 24.62
C ASP A 23 28.49 -16.84 25.58
N GLU A 24 28.66 -17.88 26.40
CA GLU A 24 27.67 -18.29 27.39
C GLU A 24 27.44 -17.27 28.52
N ASN A 25 28.36 -16.31 28.67
CA ASN A 25 28.29 -15.22 29.64
C ASN A 25 27.73 -13.94 29.07
N ASP A 26 27.49 -13.87 27.75
CA ASP A 26 26.88 -12.72 27.13
C ASP A 26 25.38 -12.67 27.55
N GLN A 27 25.03 -11.68 28.35
CA GLN A 27 23.67 -11.45 28.80
C GLN A 27 22.82 -10.73 27.76
N GLY A 28 23.43 -10.33 26.66
CA GLY A 28 22.79 -9.50 25.63
C GLY A 28 22.45 -8.09 26.10
N GLY A 29 21.99 -7.29 25.19
CA GLY A 29 21.42 -5.97 25.45
C GLY A 29 20.04 -6.05 26.10
N SER A 30 19.60 -4.95 26.69
CA SER A 30 18.25 -4.83 27.25
C SER A 30 17.18 -5.11 26.20
N THR A 31 16.18 -5.92 26.54
CA THR A 31 15.05 -6.18 25.66
C THR A 31 14.32 -4.89 25.32
N PRO A 32 14.09 -4.57 24.03
CA PRO A 32 13.33 -3.40 23.64
C PRO A 32 11.89 -3.51 24.15
N ILE A 33 11.32 -2.39 24.54
CA ILE A 33 9.93 -2.28 25.03
C ILE A 33 9.18 -1.37 24.08
N VAL A 34 8.05 -1.81 23.56
CA VAL A 34 7.14 -1.00 22.74
C VAL A 34 5.94 -0.58 23.61
N SER A 35 5.80 0.73 23.81
CA SER A 35 4.75 1.29 24.67
C SER A 35 3.56 1.81 23.87
N SER A 36 3.80 2.51 22.74
CA SER A 36 2.74 3.02 21.87
C SER A 36 3.18 3.08 20.42
N VAL A 37 2.19 3.10 19.54
CA VAL A 37 2.35 3.23 18.10
C VAL A 37 1.39 4.29 17.58
N GLU A 38 1.90 5.27 16.84
CA GLU A 38 1.12 6.34 16.23
C GLU A 38 1.32 6.39 14.71
N PRO A 39 0.25 6.67 13.95
CA PRO A 39 -1.12 6.96 14.37
C PRO A 39 -1.82 5.70 14.91
N SER A 40 -2.51 5.83 16.05
CA SER A 40 -3.15 4.69 16.74
C SER A 40 -4.31 4.04 15.95
N GLN A 41 -4.89 4.78 15.00
CA GLN A 41 -5.96 4.31 14.11
C GLN A 41 -5.47 3.45 12.93
N GLY A 42 -4.14 3.20 12.85
CA GLY A 42 -3.52 2.53 11.73
C GLY A 42 -2.93 3.49 10.69
N ALA A 43 -2.15 2.96 9.76
CA ALA A 43 -1.39 3.70 8.76
C ALA A 43 -1.61 3.14 7.36
N PHE A 44 -1.22 3.89 6.34
CA PHE A 44 -1.16 3.39 4.97
C PHE A 44 0.14 2.61 4.74
N ALA A 45 -0.01 1.38 4.27
CA ALA A 45 1.09 0.48 3.97
C ALA A 45 2.04 1.08 2.92
N GLY A 46 3.33 1.03 3.18
CA GLY A 46 4.38 1.47 2.27
C GLY A 46 4.52 2.99 2.09
N ILE A 47 3.71 3.81 2.76
CA ILE A 47 3.66 5.27 2.55
C ILE A 47 3.83 6.06 3.83
N ASP A 48 3.01 5.79 4.85
CA ASP A 48 3.04 6.56 6.09
C ASP A 48 4.29 6.24 6.91
N THR A 49 4.70 7.21 7.71
CA THR A 49 5.67 6.95 8.77
C THR A 49 4.92 6.66 10.07
N VAL A 50 5.19 5.49 10.63
CA VAL A 50 4.67 5.04 11.91
C VAL A 50 5.68 5.35 12.99
N MET A 51 5.26 6.07 14.03
CA MET A 51 6.09 6.39 15.19
C MET A 51 5.86 5.36 16.30
N ILE A 52 6.92 4.69 16.68
CA ILE A 52 6.94 3.72 17.78
C ILE A 52 7.63 4.37 18.96
N THR A 53 6.94 4.47 20.09
CA THR A 53 7.51 4.96 21.34
C THR A 53 7.76 3.79 22.29
N GLY A 54 8.89 3.83 22.98
CA GLY A 54 9.29 2.72 23.84
C GLY A 54 10.55 3.00 24.63
N GLN A 55 11.30 1.94 24.91
CA GLN A 55 12.58 1.99 25.62
C GLN A 55 13.56 0.98 25.05
N HIS A 56 14.85 1.20 25.30
CA HIS A 56 15.96 0.35 24.92
C HIS A 56 16.12 0.19 23.40
N PHE A 57 15.73 1.21 22.62
CA PHE A 57 16.05 1.29 21.21
C PHE A 57 17.49 1.80 21.04
N SER A 58 18.05 1.63 19.84
CA SER A 58 19.35 2.23 19.50
C SER A 58 19.14 3.60 18.84
N ASP A 59 20.03 4.55 19.14
CA ASP A 59 20.08 5.82 18.41
C ASP A 59 20.59 5.65 16.97
N ASN A 60 21.17 4.49 16.64
CA ASN A 60 21.58 4.13 15.30
C ASN A 60 20.43 3.43 14.55
N ILE A 61 19.97 4.04 13.45
CA ILE A 61 18.88 3.53 12.62
C ILE A 61 19.11 2.07 12.19
N SER A 62 20.34 1.71 11.78
CA SER A 62 20.66 0.40 11.25
C SER A 62 20.66 -0.72 12.29
N GLU A 63 20.64 -0.39 13.56
CA GLU A 63 20.61 -1.34 14.68
C GLU A 63 19.18 -1.66 15.14
N ASN A 64 18.18 -0.96 14.60
CA ASN A 64 16.78 -1.21 14.90
C ASN A 64 16.09 -1.88 13.69
N LEU A 65 15.49 -3.03 13.90
CA LEU A 65 14.73 -3.76 12.89
C LEU A 65 13.28 -3.85 13.36
N VAL A 66 12.37 -3.28 12.58
CA VAL A 66 10.94 -3.29 12.90
C VAL A 66 10.22 -4.21 11.94
N TYR A 67 9.47 -5.17 12.48
CA TYR A 67 8.72 -6.16 11.71
C TYR A 67 7.23 -5.97 11.89
N PHE A 68 6.50 -6.09 10.78
CA PHE A 68 5.05 -6.09 10.68
C PHE A 68 4.62 -7.47 10.18
N ASN A 69 4.06 -8.31 11.04
CA ASN A 69 3.79 -9.73 10.75
C ASN A 69 5.00 -10.47 10.14
N GLY A 70 6.21 -10.17 10.61
CA GLY A 70 7.44 -10.76 10.11
C GLY A 70 8.02 -10.11 8.85
N MET A 71 7.34 -9.16 8.21
CA MET A 71 7.88 -8.36 7.11
C MET A 71 8.59 -7.12 7.65
N LEU A 72 9.80 -6.87 7.14
CA LEU A 72 10.65 -5.77 7.58
C LEU A 72 10.11 -4.43 7.08
N GLY A 73 9.94 -3.46 7.99
CA GLY A 73 9.73 -2.05 7.70
C GLY A 73 11.05 -1.31 7.46
N ASN A 74 10.97 -0.14 6.86
CA ASN A 74 12.12 0.74 6.63
C ASN A 74 12.22 1.78 7.75
N VAL A 75 13.17 1.62 8.67
CA VAL A 75 13.41 2.59 9.74
C VAL A 75 14.05 3.84 9.14
N VAL A 76 13.44 5.00 9.39
CA VAL A 76 13.87 6.29 8.83
C VAL A 76 14.45 7.23 9.89
N GLU A 77 14.08 7.03 11.15
CA GLU A 77 14.65 7.76 12.28
C GLU A 77 14.61 6.89 13.53
N ALA A 78 15.56 7.12 14.46
CA ALA A 78 15.64 6.40 15.70
C ALA A 78 16.28 7.24 16.80
N THR A 79 15.80 7.04 18.03
CA THR A 79 16.41 7.46 19.29
C THR A 79 16.27 6.31 20.28
N SER A 80 16.87 6.42 21.46
CA SER A 80 16.75 5.40 22.52
C SER A 80 15.30 5.15 23.00
N THR A 81 14.35 6.02 22.62
CA THR A 81 12.94 5.94 23.05
C THR A 81 11.92 6.04 21.93
N THR A 82 12.31 6.36 20.72
CA THR A 82 11.42 6.49 19.56
C THR A 82 12.02 5.88 18.30
N ILE A 83 11.19 5.27 17.47
CA ILE A 83 11.55 4.81 16.12
C ILE A 83 10.49 5.30 15.15
N GLY A 84 10.90 5.98 14.09
CA GLY A 84 10.09 6.26 12.91
C GLY A 84 10.34 5.22 11.85
N VAL A 85 9.29 4.54 11.39
CA VAL A 85 9.39 3.45 10.41
C VAL A 85 8.32 3.57 9.34
N VAL A 86 8.70 3.38 8.09
CA VAL A 86 7.76 3.17 6.99
C VAL A 86 7.43 1.68 6.93
N PRO A 87 6.15 1.28 7.15
CA PRO A 87 5.77 -0.12 7.11
C PRO A 87 5.97 -0.72 5.71
N PRO A 88 6.11 -2.04 5.59
CA PRO A 88 6.12 -2.70 4.28
C PRO A 88 4.77 -2.56 3.58
N ASN A 89 4.73 -2.85 2.28
CA ASN A 89 3.47 -2.87 1.52
C ASN A 89 2.66 -4.14 1.86
N LEU A 90 2.19 -4.19 3.10
CA LEU A 90 1.38 -5.26 3.69
C LEU A 90 0.04 -4.66 4.11
N VAL A 91 -1.04 -5.04 3.44
CA VAL A 91 -2.40 -4.63 3.82
C VAL A 91 -3.01 -5.69 4.73
N SER A 92 -3.33 -5.31 5.96
CA SER A 92 -3.94 -6.20 6.94
C SER A 92 -4.53 -5.38 8.10
N ASP A 93 -5.65 -5.80 8.62
CA ASP A 93 -6.28 -5.27 9.85
C ASP A 93 -5.79 -5.95 11.13
N SER A 94 -4.90 -6.93 10.99
CA SER A 94 -4.39 -7.75 12.09
C SER A 94 -2.86 -7.86 12.01
N VAL A 95 -2.17 -6.75 12.29
CA VAL A 95 -0.72 -6.66 12.23
C VAL A 95 -0.12 -6.68 13.64
N GLN A 96 0.78 -7.63 13.87
CA GLN A 96 1.64 -7.65 15.05
C GLN A 96 2.94 -6.92 14.74
N ILE A 97 3.24 -5.87 15.51
CA ILE A 97 4.51 -5.13 15.40
C ILE A 97 5.51 -5.70 16.41
N SER A 98 6.74 -5.94 15.94
CA SER A 98 7.86 -6.33 16.79
C SER A 98 9.13 -5.59 16.42
N VAL A 99 9.93 -5.29 17.43
CA VAL A 99 11.19 -4.54 17.31
C VAL A 99 12.33 -5.42 17.79
N ALA A 100 13.33 -5.61 16.93
CA ALA A 100 14.61 -6.17 17.31
C ALA A 100 15.65 -5.04 17.37
N VAL A 101 16.52 -5.08 18.35
CA VAL A 101 17.64 -4.17 18.49
C VAL A 101 18.92 -4.99 18.51
N GLN A 102 19.95 -4.54 17.80
CA GLN A 102 21.22 -5.23 17.73
C GLN A 102 21.80 -5.43 19.15
N GLY A 103 22.21 -6.65 19.45
CA GLY A 103 22.72 -7.04 20.76
C GLY A 103 21.64 -7.48 21.77
N ALA A 104 20.36 -7.21 21.55
CA ALA A 104 19.27 -7.75 22.35
C ALA A 104 18.86 -9.14 21.85
N PHE A 105 18.68 -10.10 22.76
CA PHE A 105 18.32 -11.48 22.39
C PHE A 105 16.81 -11.68 22.20
N VAL A 106 15.99 -10.75 22.66
CA VAL A 106 14.54 -10.87 22.64
C VAL A 106 13.93 -9.65 21.95
N PHE A 107 12.91 -9.90 21.14
CA PHE A 107 12.17 -8.84 20.45
C PHE A 107 11.17 -8.17 21.41
N GLY A 108 11.11 -6.85 21.37
CA GLY A 108 9.98 -6.10 21.92
C GLY A 108 8.76 -6.27 21.02
N LYS A 109 7.58 -6.39 21.62
CA LYS A 109 6.32 -6.53 20.89
C LYS A 109 5.35 -5.44 21.30
N TYR A 110 4.58 -4.94 20.33
CA TYR A 110 3.43 -4.11 20.63
C TYR A 110 2.28 -5.02 21.06
N GLU A 111 1.69 -4.73 22.21
CA GLU A 111 0.65 -5.58 22.83
C GLU A 111 -0.67 -5.59 22.04
N ASN A 112 -0.96 -4.51 21.32
CA ASN A 112 -2.20 -4.37 20.55
C ASN A 112 -1.99 -4.77 19.10
N ILE A 113 -3.10 -5.11 18.45
CA ILE A 113 -3.14 -5.31 17.00
C ILE A 113 -3.12 -3.94 16.31
N TYR A 114 -2.37 -3.84 15.21
CA TYR A 114 -2.27 -2.65 14.40
C TYR A 114 -2.89 -2.88 13.01
N THR A 115 -3.38 -1.82 12.38
CA THR A 115 -3.99 -1.89 11.04
C THR A 115 -3.10 -1.21 10.01
N LEU A 116 -2.79 -1.91 8.92
CA LEU A 116 -2.16 -1.34 7.74
C LEU A 116 -3.15 -1.37 6.58
N ARG A 117 -3.55 -0.19 6.11
CA ARG A 117 -4.51 0.00 5.03
C ARG A 117 -3.82 0.15 3.69
N ALA A 118 -4.51 -0.23 2.62
CA ALA A 118 -4.05 0.06 1.27
C ALA A 118 -4.05 1.58 1.03
N ALA A 119 -2.93 2.10 0.52
CA ALA A 119 -2.84 3.51 0.11
C ALA A 119 -3.52 3.77 -1.23
N VAL A 120 -3.64 2.74 -2.04
CA VAL A 120 -4.36 2.74 -3.32
C VAL A 120 -5.30 1.56 -3.33
N ILE A 121 -6.55 1.82 -3.65
CA ILE A 121 -7.58 0.78 -3.82
C ILE A 121 -8.09 0.82 -5.26
N GLU A 122 -8.41 -0.33 -5.81
CA GLU A 122 -9.19 -0.41 -7.03
C GLU A 122 -10.61 0.12 -6.74
N TYR A 123 -11.15 0.91 -7.65
CA TYR A 123 -12.46 1.52 -7.48
C TYR A 123 -13.35 1.22 -8.68
N GLY A 124 -14.45 0.51 -8.43
CA GLY A 124 -15.36 0.04 -9.46
C GLY A 124 -14.89 -1.22 -10.21
N PRO A 125 -15.67 -1.67 -11.21
CA PRO A 125 -15.41 -2.93 -11.93
C PRO A 125 -14.45 -2.79 -13.10
N PHE A 126 -13.57 -1.80 -13.08
CA PHE A 126 -12.67 -1.48 -14.19
C PHE A 126 -11.34 -2.22 -14.03
N ASP A 127 -10.90 -2.87 -15.10
CA ASP A 127 -9.65 -3.60 -15.16
C ASP A 127 -8.64 -2.92 -16.11
N GLN A 128 -7.45 -3.53 -16.25
CA GLN A 128 -6.39 -3.02 -17.13
C GLN A 128 -6.73 -3.01 -18.63
N PHE A 129 -7.85 -3.63 -19.04
CA PHE A 129 -8.32 -3.67 -20.41
C PHE A 129 -9.51 -2.74 -20.65
N THR A 130 -9.98 -2.07 -19.60
CA THR A 130 -11.10 -1.14 -19.70
C THR A 130 -10.64 0.21 -20.23
N ASP A 131 -11.13 0.58 -21.41
CA ASP A 131 -10.81 1.87 -22.04
C ASP A 131 -11.62 3.00 -21.39
N ILE A 132 -11.02 3.68 -20.42
CA ILE A 132 -11.60 4.87 -19.77
C ILE A 132 -11.19 6.11 -20.54
N TYR A 133 -12.17 6.91 -21.00
CA TYR A 133 -11.94 8.13 -21.75
C TYR A 133 -12.00 9.40 -20.91
N SER A 134 -12.92 9.44 -19.95
CA SER A 134 -13.04 10.56 -19.02
C SER A 134 -13.79 10.12 -17.77
N LEU A 135 -13.58 10.87 -16.71
CA LEU A 135 -14.23 10.64 -15.41
C LEU A 135 -14.53 11.98 -14.74
N ASP A 136 -15.54 11.98 -13.90
CA ASP A 136 -15.90 13.07 -13.01
C ASP A 136 -16.67 12.51 -11.81
N LEU A 137 -16.90 13.33 -10.80
CA LEU A 137 -17.73 12.99 -9.64
C LEU A 137 -19.06 13.75 -9.72
N ASP A 138 -20.12 13.08 -9.33
CA ASP A 138 -21.40 13.75 -9.07
C ASP A 138 -21.42 14.43 -7.69
N ARG A 139 -22.55 15.03 -7.32
CA ARG A 139 -22.69 15.72 -6.03
C ARG A 139 -22.78 14.79 -4.82
N GLN A 140 -23.07 13.53 -5.05
CA GLN A 140 -23.12 12.45 -4.07
C GLN A 140 -21.79 11.72 -3.93
N GLU A 141 -20.74 12.24 -4.61
CA GLU A 141 -19.40 11.64 -4.66
C GLU A 141 -19.35 10.28 -5.39
N ASN A 142 -20.37 9.97 -6.20
CA ASN A 142 -20.31 8.82 -7.08
C ASN A 142 -19.37 9.11 -8.25
N LEU A 143 -18.57 8.12 -8.62
CA LEU A 143 -17.67 8.21 -9.78
C LEU A 143 -18.50 7.98 -11.06
N VAL A 144 -18.44 8.93 -11.98
CA VAL A 144 -19.02 8.78 -13.32
C VAL A 144 -17.91 8.62 -14.34
N VAL A 145 -17.97 7.55 -15.14
CA VAL A 145 -16.90 7.13 -16.05
C VAL A 145 -17.44 6.97 -17.46
N SER A 146 -16.76 7.55 -18.43
CA SER A 146 -17.03 7.33 -19.85
C SER A 146 -16.17 6.18 -20.37
N LEU A 147 -16.82 5.14 -20.88
CA LEU A 147 -16.18 3.95 -21.43
C LEU A 147 -16.34 3.87 -22.95
N ASN A 148 -15.34 3.26 -23.58
CA ASN A 148 -15.41 2.84 -24.96
C ASN A 148 -16.04 1.45 -25.06
N ALA A 149 -17.33 1.34 -24.80
CA ALA A 149 -18.04 0.11 -25.01
C ALA A 149 -18.40 -0.10 -26.49
N THR A 150 -18.53 -1.33 -26.90
CA THR A 150 -18.99 -1.69 -28.24
C THR A 150 -20.37 -2.34 -28.11
N PRO A 151 -21.38 -1.94 -28.89
CA PRO A 151 -21.30 -1.02 -30.03
C PRO A 151 -21.35 0.48 -29.72
N ASP A 152 -21.71 0.87 -28.49
CA ASP A 152 -22.01 2.25 -28.13
C ASP A 152 -21.07 2.74 -26.99
N ALA A 153 -20.76 4.03 -26.99
CA ALA A 153 -20.14 4.65 -25.81
C ALA A 153 -21.10 4.58 -24.63
N GLN A 154 -20.58 4.31 -23.44
CA GLN A 154 -21.38 4.22 -22.22
C GLN A 154 -20.81 5.13 -21.14
N PHE A 155 -21.70 5.73 -20.38
CA PHE A 155 -21.38 6.33 -19.09
C PHE A 155 -21.80 5.37 -17.99
N TRP A 156 -20.88 5.08 -17.11
CA TRP A 156 -21.13 4.25 -15.94
C TRP A 156 -21.08 5.11 -14.69
N ILE A 157 -21.86 4.74 -13.69
CA ILE A 157 -21.79 5.31 -12.36
C ILE A 157 -21.34 4.22 -11.39
N VAL A 158 -20.43 4.59 -10.50
CA VAL A 158 -19.97 3.74 -9.39
C VAL A 158 -20.23 4.52 -8.11
N ASP A 159 -21.05 3.99 -7.23
CA ASP A 159 -21.40 4.64 -5.98
C ASP A 159 -20.29 4.47 -4.91
N THR A 160 -20.48 5.10 -3.76
CA THR A 160 -19.52 5.04 -2.65
C THR A 160 -19.37 3.64 -2.02
N ASN A 161 -20.30 2.71 -2.30
CA ASN A 161 -20.19 1.30 -1.91
C ASN A 161 -19.49 0.46 -2.98
N GLN A 162 -19.10 1.07 -4.10
CA GLN A 162 -18.53 0.44 -5.29
C GLN A 162 -19.54 -0.37 -6.13
N ASP A 163 -20.84 -0.20 -5.89
CA ASP A 163 -21.85 -0.73 -6.77
C ASP A 163 -21.90 0.08 -8.08
N SER A 164 -21.95 -0.61 -9.20
CA SER A 164 -21.83 0.00 -10.53
C SER A 164 -23.01 -0.32 -11.42
N SER A 165 -23.37 0.65 -12.25
CA SER A 165 -24.41 0.49 -13.27
C SER A 165 -24.18 1.40 -14.47
N VAL A 166 -24.81 1.06 -15.60
CA VAL A 166 -24.85 1.95 -16.76
C VAL A 166 -25.72 3.15 -16.43
N TRP A 167 -25.17 4.34 -16.52
CA TRP A 167 -25.88 5.59 -16.28
C TRP A 167 -26.59 6.09 -17.54
N SER A 168 -25.93 6.03 -18.69
CA SER A 168 -26.51 6.30 -20.01
C SER A 168 -25.70 5.63 -21.12
N SER A 169 -26.30 5.52 -22.32
CA SER A 169 -25.60 5.16 -23.55
C SER A 169 -25.58 6.35 -24.49
N SER A 170 -24.46 6.58 -25.18
CA SER A 170 -24.28 7.74 -26.04
C SER A 170 -23.72 7.36 -27.40
N LEU A 171 -24.07 8.13 -28.44
CA LEU A 171 -23.48 8.02 -29.78
C LEU A 171 -22.02 8.46 -29.81
N ALA A 172 -21.61 9.30 -28.87
CA ALA A 172 -20.31 9.96 -28.90
C ALA A 172 -19.48 9.56 -27.69
N LYS A 173 -18.24 9.16 -27.93
CA LYS A 173 -17.24 8.95 -26.87
C LYS A 173 -16.82 10.28 -26.27
N ALA A 174 -16.88 10.36 -24.94
CA ALA A 174 -16.44 11.57 -24.26
C ALA A 174 -14.90 11.62 -24.17
N SER A 175 -14.29 12.58 -24.84
CA SER A 175 -12.86 12.89 -24.65
C SER A 175 -12.61 13.77 -23.42
N GLY A 176 -13.66 14.32 -22.83
CA GLY A 176 -13.70 15.07 -21.59
C GLY A 176 -15.15 15.28 -21.19
N MET A 177 -15.44 15.21 -19.90
CA MET A 177 -16.79 15.39 -19.40
C MET A 177 -16.81 16.17 -18.09
N LYS A 178 -17.99 16.69 -17.73
CA LYS A 178 -18.27 17.36 -16.47
C LYS A 178 -19.71 17.12 -16.04
N MET A 179 -19.89 16.76 -14.78
CA MET A 179 -21.21 16.70 -14.17
C MET A 179 -21.74 18.11 -13.93
N GLY A 180 -22.92 18.37 -14.44
CA GLY A 180 -23.62 19.63 -14.25
C GLY A 180 -24.38 19.70 -12.93
N PRO A 181 -24.85 20.89 -12.56
CA PRO A 181 -25.52 21.12 -11.27
C PRO A 181 -26.87 20.41 -11.14
N THR A 182 -27.47 19.99 -12.23
CA THR A 182 -28.77 19.28 -12.26
C THR A 182 -28.63 17.76 -12.37
N GLY A 183 -27.38 17.24 -12.34
CA GLY A 183 -27.13 15.81 -12.51
C GLY A 183 -26.97 15.36 -13.97
N SER A 184 -27.00 16.29 -14.93
CA SER A 184 -26.72 15.98 -16.34
C SER A 184 -25.23 15.87 -16.59
N ILE A 185 -24.81 15.01 -17.50
CA ILE A 185 -23.43 14.96 -18.00
C ILE A 185 -23.31 15.89 -19.19
N TYR A 186 -22.32 16.78 -19.15
CA TYR A 186 -21.88 17.57 -20.29
C TYR A 186 -20.54 17.03 -20.76
N PHE A 187 -20.44 16.67 -22.04
CA PHE A 187 -19.21 16.07 -22.56
C PHE A 187 -18.89 16.53 -23.95
N VAL A 188 -17.62 16.49 -24.30
CA VAL A 188 -17.11 16.76 -25.63
C VAL A 188 -16.51 15.48 -26.20
N ASN A 189 -16.66 15.28 -27.49
CA ASN A 189 -15.88 14.29 -28.23
C ASN A 189 -14.75 15.00 -28.99
N TYR A 190 -13.92 14.26 -29.72
CA TYR A 190 -12.89 14.83 -30.59
C TYR A 190 -13.45 15.71 -31.73
N GLN A 191 -14.75 15.77 -31.87
CA GLN A 191 -15.46 16.66 -32.78
C GLN A 191 -15.83 17.98 -32.07
N ARG A 192 -16.36 18.93 -32.80
CA ARG A 192 -16.64 20.29 -32.30
C ARG A 192 -18.01 20.43 -31.64
N PHE A 193 -18.43 19.43 -30.88
CA PHE A 193 -19.75 19.44 -30.24
C PHE A 193 -19.62 19.26 -28.74
N LEU A 194 -20.41 20.02 -28.00
CA LEU A 194 -20.74 19.79 -26.62
C LEU A 194 -22.07 19.05 -26.58
N TYR A 195 -22.06 17.89 -25.99
CA TYR A 195 -23.23 17.05 -25.81
C TYR A 195 -23.75 17.16 -24.37
N LYS A 196 -25.01 16.80 -24.19
CA LYS A 196 -25.63 16.69 -22.89
C LYS A 196 -26.42 15.40 -22.85
N ASP A 197 -26.23 14.60 -21.79
CA ASP A 197 -27.01 13.43 -21.46
C ASP A 197 -27.61 13.55 -20.07
N GLU A 198 -28.80 13.01 -19.92
CA GLU A 198 -29.47 12.78 -18.64
C GLU A 198 -29.35 11.31 -18.24
N GLN A 199 -29.61 10.99 -16.98
CA GLN A 199 -29.60 9.59 -16.51
C GLN A 199 -30.66 8.79 -17.31
N GLY A 200 -30.27 7.61 -17.78
CA GLY A 200 -31.10 6.75 -18.59
C GLY A 200 -31.27 7.19 -20.05
N THR A 201 -30.51 8.19 -20.53
CA THR A 201 -30.51 8.58 -21.93
C THR A 201 -30.00 7.43 -22.80
N ASP A 202 -30.77 7.06 -23.81
CA ASP A 202 -30.34 6.17 -24.87
C ASP A 202 -29.52 6.92 -25.91
N LYS A 203 -28.63 6.20 -26.61
CA LYS A 203 -27.75 6.79 -27.63
C LYS A 203 -28.49 7.65 -28.68
N GLU A 204 -29.73 7.28 -29.02
CA GLU A 204 -30.54 7.97 -30.03
C GLU A 204 -31.04 9.32 -29.53
N ASN A 205 -31.06 9.51 -28.22
CA ASN A 205 -31.56 10.71 -27.54
C ASN A 205 -30.42 11.61 -27.02
N THR A 206 -29.14 11.29 -27.31
CA THR A 206 -28.02 12.17 -27.00
C THR A 206 -28.21 13.56 -27.59
N GLU A 207 -28.25 14.59 -26.75
CA GLU A 207 -28.50 15.97 -27.16
C GLU A 207 -27.21 16.67 -27.57
N ILE A 208 -27.20 17.30 -28.75
CA ILE A 208 -26.17 18.28 -29.11
C ILE A 208 -26.53 19.60 -28.41
N PHE A 209 -25.91 19.84 -27.23
CA PHE A 209 -26.16 21.02 -26.44
C PHE A 209 -25.60 22.30 -27.10
N LYS A 210 -24.43 22.21 -27.70
CA LYS A 210 -23.81 23.33 -28.39
C LYS A 210 -22.78 22.89 -29.43
N ARG A 211 -22.83 23.54 -30.59
CA ARG A 211 -21.71 23.46 -31.56
C ARG A 211 -20.64 24.45 -31.17
N LEU A 212 -19.42 23.98 -31.00
CA LEU A 212 -18.27 24.83 -30.73
C LEU A 212 -17.76 25.41 -32.05
N ASN A 213 -17.81 26.72 -32.19
CA ASN A 213 -17.29 27.39 -33.36
C ASN A 213 -15.75 27.27 -33.35
N GLY A 214 -15.22 26.51 -34.29
CA GLY A 214 -13.80 26.35 -34.42
C GLY A 214 -13.15 27.56 -35.13
N ASN A 215 -12.77 28.54 -34.35
CA ASN A 215 -11.63 29.40 -34.65
C ASN A 215 -10.67 29.27 -33.46
N ALA A 216 -9.99 28.13 -33.37
CA ALA A 216 -8.73 28.08 -32.65
C ALA A 216 -7.65 28.33 -33.72
N THR A 217 -7.15 29.52 -33.74
CA THR A 217 -5.85 29.84 -34.35
C THR A 217 -4.76 29.23 -33.48
#